data_adbf3fc0803d0a20af434be3b1289171
#
_entry.id   adbf3fc0803d0a20af434be3b1289171
#
_cell.length_a   1.000
_cell.length_b   1.000
_cell.length_c   1.000
_cell.angle_alpha   90.00
_cell.angle_beta   90.00
_cell.angle_gamma   90.00
#
_symmetry.space_group_name_H-M   'P 1'
#
loop_
_entity.id
_entity.type
_entity.pdbx_description
1 polymer ?
#
loop_
_entity_poly.entity_id
_entity_poly.type
_entity_poly.pdbx_seq_one_letter_code
_entity_poly.pdbx_strand_id
1 'polypeptide(L)'
;MDFSSLKRSSQSDFDALKSKVNETAQGGQGRQQDDHFWKPDVDSSGNGYSVIRFLPAPPEEDLPYVQVWDHGFQGPGGWYIEKSLTTIGQKDPVSEMNSRLWNSGDESDKDIVRSRKRRLSYYSNILVISDPKRPENEGKVFLYKYGKKIFQKIQDLINPEFQDEQPVNPFDLWKGANFRLKIRQVEGYRNYDKSEFDMPSEIEGGDERLEEIWKSEHSLKEFIDPSTFKSYSELEAKLHRVLGIEDAGRGTSNAMEEDVQEYGYTPQSQPAPDRETAEPAQDLPVAENPNVSEASTDDADLDYFKKLAETA
;
A
#
# COMPACT_ATOMS: atom_id res chain seq x y z
N MET A 1 49.96 -15.53 6.56
CA MET A 1 50.01 -14.08 6.88
C MET A 1 51.03 -13.87 7.97
N ASP A 2 51.98 -12.98 7.75
CA ASP A 2 53.01 -12.67 8.76
C ASP A 2 52.44 -11.68 9.80
N PHE A 3 52.79 -11.88 11.08
CA PHE A 3 52.32 -11.06 12.21
C PHE A 3 52.65 -9.56 12.05
N SER A 4 53.73 -9.24 11.32
CA SER A 4 54.11 -7.86 10.98
C SER A 4 53.18 -7.21 9.92
N SER A 5 52.50 -8.00 9.06
CA SER A 5 51.49 -7.53 8.12
C SER A 5 50.14 -7.28 8.84
N LEU A 6 49.78 -8.12 9.83
CA LEU A 6 48.62 -7.93 10.69
C LEU A 6 48.70 -6.63 11.49
N LYS A 7 49.89 -6.25 12.00
CA LYS A 7 50.11 -5.02 12.75
C LYS A 7 50.02 -3.76 11.87
N ARG A 8 50.34 -3.87 10.56
CA ARG A 8 50.20 -2.77 9.58
C ARG A 8 48.79 -2.60 9.06
N SER A 9 48.02 -3.70 8.91
CA SER A 9 46.63 -3.66 8.48
C SER A 9 45.66 -3.26 9.58
N SER A 10 46.07 -3.40 10.88
CA SER A 10 45.17 -3.15 12.02
C SER A 10 44.65 -1.72 12.10
N GLN A 11 45.38 -0.73 11.58
CA GLN A 11 44.95 0.66 11.59
C GLN A 11 43.99 1.00 10.46
N SER A 12 44.25 0.47 9.25
CA SER A 12 43.32 0.58 8.11
C SER A 12 42.05 -0.28 8.29
N ASP A 13 42.21 -1.44 8.95
CA ASP A 13 41.07 -2.31 9.27
C ASP A 13 40.22 -1.74 10.38
N PHE A 14 40.86 -1.00 11.34
CA PHE A 14 40.11 -0.31 12.40
C PHE A 14 39.32 0.89 11.86
N ASP A 15 39.85 1.66 10.90
CA ASP A 15 39.15 2.76 10.28
C ASP A 15 38.01 2.23 9.37
N ALA A 16 38.21 1.12 8.67
CA ALA A 16 37.16 0.43 7.92
C ALA A 16 36.09 -0.18 8.85
N LEU A 17 36.51 -0.77 9.98
CA LEU A 17 35.60 -1.28 11.00
C LEU A 17 34.82 -0.14 11.66
N LYS A 18 35.45 0.98 11.97
CA LYS A 18 34.83 2.16 12.55
C LYS A 18 33.81 2.79 11.59
N SER A 19 34.14 2.81 10.28
CA SER A 19 33.19 3.23 9.25
C SER A 19 31.98 2.30 9.19
N LYS A 20 32.19 0.97 9.17
CA LYS A 20 31.11 -0.02 9.18
C LYS A 20 30.31 -0.04 10.48
N VAL A 21 30.97 0.13 11.64
CA VAL A 21 30.27 0.24 12.94
C VAL A 21 29.44 1.53 13.01
N ASN A 22 29.94 2.63 12.45
CA ASN A 22 29.17 3.86 12.35
C ASN A 22 28.02 3.73 11.31
N GLU A 23 28.23 3.06 10.20
CA GLU A 23 27.16 2.68 9.27
C GLU A 23 26.11 1.79 9.95
N THR A 24 26.55 0.78 10.72
CA THR A 24 25.65 -0.13 11.44
C THR A 24 24.98 0.55 12.63
N ALA A 25 25.66 1.48 13.31
CA ALA A 25 25.08 2.27 14.39
C ALA A 25 24.14 3.39 13.87
N GLN A 26 24.38 3.89 12.64
CA GLN A 26 23.44 4.76 11.93
C GLN A 26 22.34 3.95 11.22
N GLY A 27 22.55 2.67 10.93
CA GLY A 27 21.57 1.74 10.39
C GLY A 27 20.43 1.36 11.34
N GLY A 28 20.48 1.83 12.59
CA GLY A 28 19.32 1.84 13.51
C GLY A 28 18.41 3.05 13.34
N GLN A 29 18.73 3.98 12.47
CA GLN A 29 17.79 4.98 11.97
C GLN A 29 17.10 4.39 10.75
N GLY A 30 15.80 4.33 10.82
CA GLY A 30 14.86 3.72 9.91
C GLY A 30 15.34 3.62 8.46
N ARG A 31 15.05 2.47 7.84
CA ARG A 31 15.22 2.24 6.39
C ARG A 31 15.18 3.56 5.66
N GLN A 32 16.21 3.83 4.85
CA GLN A 32 16.18 4.94 3.89
C GLN A 32 14.76 4.99 3.33
N GLN A 33 14.05 6.03 3.73
CA GLN A 33 12.75 6.32 3.16
C GLN A 33 13.07 6.39 1.66
N ASP A 34 12.46 5.53 0.87
CA ASP A 34 12.70 5.52 -0.56
C ASP A 34 12.32 6.92 -1.04
N ASP A 35 13.33 7.75 -1.32
CA ASP A 35 13.17 9.18 -1.63
C ASP A 35 12.34 9.40 -2.90
N HIS A 36 12.07 8.31 -3.65
CA HIS A 36 11.21 8.31 -4.82
C HIS A 36 9.72 8.30 -4.49
N PHE A 37 9.32 7.93 -3.24
CA PHE A 37 7.92 7.88 -2.84
C PHE A 37 7.48 9.15 -2.12
N TRP A 38 6.47 9.79 -2.70
CA TRP A 38 5.75 10.84 -1.99
C TRP A 38 4.67 10.26 -1.07
N LYS A 39 4.62 10.78 0.14
CA LYS A 39 3.57 10.48 1.13
C LYS A 39 3.00 11.80 1.63
N PRO A 40 1.65 11.97 1.59
CA PRO A 40 1.04 13.18 2.12
C PRO A 40 1.20 13.24 3.65
N ASP A 41 1.61 14.38 4.16
CA ASP A 41 1.66 14.65 5.59
C ASP A 41 0.31 15.08 6.12
N VAL A 42 0.06 14.69 7.37
CA VAL A 42 -1.14 15.07 8.12
C VAL A 42 -0.78 15.81 9.39
N ASP A 43 -1.70 16.63 9.89
CA ASP A 43 -1.55 17.28 11.19
C ASP A 43 -1.85 16.31 12.35
N SER A 44 -1.76 16.79 13.58
CA SER A 44 -2.06 16.01 14.80
C SER A 44 -3.51 15.50 14.86
N SER A 45 -4.41 16.09 14.11
CA SER A 45 -5.82 15.68 13.99
C SER A 45 -6.05 14.71 12.85
N GLY A 46 -4.99 14.33 12.10
CA GLY A 46 -5.07 13.43 10.96
C GLY A 46 -5.57 14.08 9.68
N ASN A 47 -5.62 15.42 9.60
CA ASN A 47 -6.01 16.15 8.40
C ASN A 47 -4.77 16.51 7.56
N GLY A 48 -4.90 16.38 6.24
CA GLY A 48 -3.86 16.74 5.28
C GLY A 48 -4.44 17.39 4.04
N TYR A 49 -3.62 18.23 3.40
CA TYR A 49 -3.95 18.87 2.14
C TYR A 49 -2.70 19.00 1.29
N SER A 50 -2.80 18.59 0.02
CA SER A 50 -1.78 18.80 -0.99
C SER A 50 -2.44 18.84 -2.37
N VAL A 51 -1.78 19.43 -3.34
CA VAL A 51 -2.20 19.42 -4.74
C VAL A 51 -1.16 18.68 -5.55
N ILE A 52 -1.59 17.66 -6.29
CA ILE A 52 -0.73 16.84 -7.13
C ILE A 52 -1.29 16.79 -8.55
N ARG A 53 -0.46 16.47 -9.51
CA ARG A 53 -0.85 16.16 -10.88
C ARG A 53 -0.41 14.75 -11.20
N PHE A 54 -1.34 13.91 -11.63
CA PHE A 54 -1.01 12.59 -12.20
C PHE A 54 -0.31 12.79 -13.55
N LEU A 55 0.71 11.98 -13.81
CA LEU A 55 1.51 12.07 -15.02
C LEU A 55 1.16 10.94 -16.00
N PRO A 56 1.48 11.06 -17.28
CA PRO A 56 1.23 10.03 -18.29
C PRO A 56 1.99 8.73 -18.00
N ALA A 57 2.07 7.84 -18.97
CA ALA A 57 2.93 6.68 -18.88
C ALA A 57 4.41 7.10 -18.99
N PRO A 58 5.29 6.50 -18.15
CA PRO A 58 6.72 6.72 -18.28
C PRO A 58 7.24 6.34 -19.68
N PRO A 59 8.39 6.86 -20.10
CA PRO A 59 9.02 6.42 -21.35
C PRO A 59 9.11 4.90 -21.44
N GLU A 60 8.72 4.32 -22.59
CA GLU A 60 8.72 2.87 -22.85
C GLU A 60 7.67 2.05 -22.06
N GLU A 61 6.70 2.70 -21.43
CA GLU A 61 5.58 2.06 -20.75
C GLU A 61 4.23 2.48 -21.38
N ASP A 62 3.23 1.58 -21.30
CA ASP A 62 1.94 1.79 -21.97
C ASP A 62 0.89 2.41 -21.07
N LEU A 63 1.03 2.25 -19.76
CA LEU A 63 0.03 2.67 -18.78
C LEU A 63 0.60 3.64 -17.74
N PRO A 64 -0.17 4.67 -17.34
CA PRO A 64 0.23 5.65 -16.34
C PRO A 64 0.07 5.15 -14.90
N TYR A 65 -0.32 3.91 -14.70
CA TYR A 65 -0.45 3.29 -13.39
C TYR A 65 -0.26 1.77 -13.46
N VAL A 66 0.12 1.19 -12.34
CA VAL A 66 0.12 -0.26 -12.13
C VAL A 66 -0.68 -0.64 -10.90
N GLN A 67 -1.24 -1.85 -10.93
CA GLN A 67 -2.02 -2.43 -9.84
C GLN A 67 -1.19 -3.49 -9.14
N VAL A 68 -1.10 -3.40 -7.82
CA VAL A 68 -0.37 -4.38 -7.02
C VAL A 68 -1.27 -4.86 -5.89
N TRP A 69 -1.42 -6.16 -5.81
CA TRP A 69 -2.08 -6.81 -4.69
C TRP A 69 -1.07 -7.14 -3.60
N ASP A 70 -1.39 -6.84 -2.37
CA ASP A 70 -0.61 -7.21 -1.20
C ASP A 70 -1.47 -7.85 -0.10
N HIS A 71 -0.84 -8.67 0.75
CA HIS A 71 -1.42 -9.18 1.98
C HIS A 71 -0.79 -8.47 3.16
N GLY A 72 -1.60 -8.12 4.16
CA GLY A 72 -1.12 -7.51 5.39
C GLY A 72 -2.03 -7.89 6.55
N PHE A 73 -1.66 -8.92 7.31
CA PHE A 73 -2.40 -9.39 8.48
C PHE A 73 -1.46 -9.91 9.55
N GLN A 74 -1.96 -9.99 10.77
CA GLN A 74 -1.22 -10.53 11.92
C GLN A 74 -1.76 -11.90 12.29
N GLY A 75 -0.84 -12.84 12.53
CA GLY A 75 -1.11 -14.15 13.11
C GLY A 75 -0.35 -14.36 14.40
N PRO A 76 -0.49 -15.56 15.05
CA PRO A 76 0.23 -15.89 16.27
C PRO A 76 1.76 -15.80 16.14
N GLY A 77 2.31 -16.08 14.95
CA GLY A 77 3.74 -16.04 14.64
C GLY A 77 4.24 -14.69 14.10
N GLY A 78 3.43 -13.61 14.20
CA GLY A 78 3.81 -12.27 13.79
C GLY A 78 3.04 -11.73 12.58
N TRP A 79 3.64 -10.77 11.86
CA TRP A 79 3.04 -10.13 10.70
C TRP A 79 3.33 -10.87 9.40
N TYR A 80 2.29 -11.02 8.57
CA TYR A 80 2.41 -11.41 7.17
C TYR A 80 2.21 -10.15 6.32
N ILE A 81 3.29 -9.59 5.78
CA ILE A 81 3.25 -8.43 4.88
C ILE A 81 4.05 -8.82 3.65
N GLU A 82 3.36 -9.08 2.52
CA GLU A 82 3.98 -9.54 1.27
C GLU A 82 3.14 -9.12 0.07
N LYS A 83 3.81 -8.92 -1.08
CA LYS A 83 3.12 -8.82 -2.36
C LYS A 83 2.45 -10.15 -2.70
N SER A 84 1.22 -10.11 -3.21
CA SER A 84 0.52 -11.30 -3.67
C SER A 84 0.95 -11.67 -5.09
N LEU A 85 1.24 -12.95 -5.30
CA LEU A 85 1.58 -13.50 -6.63
C LEU A 85 0.42 -13.36 -7.64
N THR A 86 -0.81 -13.12 -7.16
CA THR A 86 -1.95 -12.83 -8.04
C THR A 86 -1.77 -11.54 -8.84
N THR A 87 -0.89 -10.62 -8.41
CA THR A 87 -0.50 -9.42 -9.16
C THR A 87 0.08 -9.79 -10.54
N ILE A 88 0.87 -10.85 -10.60
CA ILE A 88 1.50 -11.35 -11.82
C ILE A 88 0.81 -12.58 -12.40
N GLY A 89 -0.46 -12.81 -12.00
CA GLY A 89 -1.29 -13.89 -12.54
C GLY A 89 -0.88 -15.30 -12.07
N GLN A 90 -0.09 -15.40 -10.98
CA GLN A 90 0.33 -16.69 -10.41
C GLN A 90 -0.49 -17.07 -9.20
N LYS A 91 -0.47 -18.37 -8.85
CA LYS A 91 -1.10 -18.89 -7.63
C LYS A 91 -0.43 -18.30 -6.40
N ASP A 92 -1.22 -18.04 -5.37
CA ASP A 92 -0.78 -17.39 -4.13
C ASP A 92 -1.25 -18.21 -2.92
N PRO A 93 -0.36 -18.58 -1.99
CA PRO A 93 -0.72 -19.50 -0.89
C PRO A 93 -1.78 -18.94 0.06
N VAL A 94 -1.79 -17.62 0.31
CA VAL A 94 -2.82 -16.99 1.14
C VAL A 94 -4.17 -17.01 0.44
N SER A 95 -4.18 -16.69 -0.86
CA SER A 95 -5.40 -16.68 -1.67
C SER A 95 -6.02 -18.07 -1.78
N GLU A 96 -5.19 -19.11 -1.98
CA GLU A 96 -5.67 -20.51 -2.00
C GLU A 96 -6.20 -20.98 -0.64
N MET A 97 -5.53 -20.62 0.46
CA MET A 97 -6.01 -20.91 1.81
C MET A 97 -7.35 -20.20 2.10
N ASN A 98 -7.44 -18.92 1.76
CA ASN A 98 -8.66 -18.13 1.93
C ASN A 98 -9.82 -18.70 1.10
N SER A 99 -9.57 -19.18 -0.13
CA SER A 99 -10.59 -19.84 -0.94
C SER A 99 -11.11 -21.11 -0.30
N ARG A 100 -10.23 -21.93 0.28
CA ARG A 100 -10.63 -23.15 1.01
C ARG A 100 -11.49 -22.82 2.23
N LEU A 101 -11.09 -21.84 3.03
CA LEU A 101 -11.84 -21.38 4.21
C LEU A 101 -13.20 -20.78 3.81
N TRP A 102 -13.24 -19.98 2.75
CA TRP A 102 -14.50 -19.40 2.26
C TRP A 102 -15.52 -20.44 1.87
N ASN A 103 -15.05 -21.54 1.27
CA ASN A 103 -15.89 -22.65 0.79
C ASN A 103 -16.21 -23.72 1.86
N SER A 104 -15.69 -23.59 3.09
CA SER A 104 -16.02 -24.51 4.20
C SER A 104 -17.49 -24.43 4.61
N GLY A 105 -18.14 -23.31 4.35
CA GLY A 105 -19.51 -23.01 4.77
C GLY A 105 -19.64 -22.47 6.20
N ASP A 106 -18.55 -22.41 6.95
CA ASP A 106 -18.53 -21.89 8.32
C ASP A 106 -18.35 -20.35 8.33
N GLU A 107 -19.20 -19.62 9.06
CA GLU A 107 -19.09 -18.17 9.17
C GLU A 107 -17.82 -17.72 9.91
N SER A 108 -17.31 -18.51 10.85
CA SER A 108 -16.05 -18.19 11.53
C SER A 108 -14.86 -18.21 10.55
N ASP A 109 -14.87 -19.13 9.59
CA ASP A 109 -13.87 -19.20 8.54
C ASP A 109 -13.97 -18.00 7.58
N LYS A 110 -15.18 -17.56 7.26
CA LYS A 110 -15.39 -16.36 6.44
C LYS A 110 -14.90 -15.09 7.14
N ASP A 111 -15.03 -14.98 8.45
CA ASP A 111 -14.48 -13.84 9.22
C ASP A 111 -12.95 -13.84 9.19
N ILE A 112 -12.33 -15.01 9.28
CA ILE A 112 -10.89 -15.16 9.09
C ILE A 112 -10.49 -14.65 7.69
N VAL A 113 -11.18 -15.06 6.64
CA VAL A 113 -10.91 -14.62 5.26
C VAL A 113 -11.07 -13.11 5.13
N ARG A 114 -12.13 -12.53 5.69
CA ARG A 114 -12.36 -11.07 5.69
C ARG A 114 -11.18 -10.32 6.32
N SER A 115 -10.61 -10.83 7.42
CA SER A 115 -9.45 -10.22 8.10
C SER A 115 -8.15 -10.36 7.31
N ARG A 116 -8.02 -11.37 6.43
CA ARG A 116 -6.84 -11.68 5.62
C ARG A 116 -7.00 -11.29 4.15
N LYS A 117 -8.04 -10.54 3.84
CA LYS A 117 -8.34 -10.09 2.49
C LYS A 117 -7.14 -9.35 1.91
N ARG A 118 -6.75 -9.67 0.67
CA ARG A 118 -5.71 -8.94 -0.04
C ARG A 118 -6.14 -7.49 -0.29
N ARG A 119 -5.18 -6.59 -0.34
CA ARG A 119 -5.41 -5.16 -0.58
C ARG A 119 -4.91 -4.81 -1.96
N LEU A 120 -5.69 -4.00 -2.66
CA LEU A 120 -5.31 -3.44 -3.94
C LEU A 120 -4.72 -2.05 -3.73
N SER A 121 -3.54 -1.85 -4.26
CA SER A 121 -2.85 -0.57 -4.33
C SER A 121 -2.54 -0.22 -5.76
N TYR A 122 -2.59 1.06 -6.07
CA TYR A 122 -2.21 1.63 -7.35
C TYR A 122 -0.95 2.45 -7.16
N TYR A 123 -0.09 2.44 -8.18
CA TYR A 123 1.12 3.25 -8.21
C TYR A 123 1.13 4.06 -9.50
N SER A 124 1.38 5.36 -9.40
CA SER A 124 1.51 6.29 -10.51
C SER A 124 2.64 7.27 -10.24
N ASN A 125 3.19 7.84 -11.30
CA ASN A 125 4.01 9.03 -11.18
C ASN A 125 3.11 10.25 -10.96
N ILE A 126 3.56 11.15 -10.11
CA ILE A 126 2.90 12.43 -9.85
C ILE A 126 3.90 13.57 -9.85
N LEU A 127 3.46 14.72 -10.28
CA LEU A 127 4.12 16.00 -10.01
C LEU A 127 3.48 16.64 -8.78
N VAL A 128 4.26 17.02 -7.79
CA VAL A 128 3.75 17.76 -6.64
C VAL A 128 3.59 19.23 -7.03
N ILE A 129 2.35 19.72 -7.04
CA ILE A 129 2.01 21.11 -7.37
C ILE A 129 2.09 22.00 -6.12
N SER A 130 1.52 21.50 -5.00
CA SER A 130 1.61 22.19 -3.72
C SER A 130 1.62 21.19 -2.57
N ASP A 131 2.61 21.33 -1.69
CA ASP A 131 2.77 20.54 -0.45
C ASP A 131 3.10 21.50 0.70
N PRO A 132 2.09 22.11 1.34
CA PRO A 132 2.32 23.12 2.38
C PRO A 132 3.10 22.62 3.60
N LYS A 133 3.16 21.32 3.82
CA LYS A 133 3.94 20.71 4.90
C LYS A 133 5.41 20.50 4.51
N ARG A 134 5.66 20.25 3.22
CA ARG A 134 6.99 20.02 2.63
C ARG A 134 7.15 20.77 1.30
N PRO A 135 7.29 22.11 1.34
CA PRO A 135 7.41 22.92 0.11
C PRO A 135 8.59 22.51 -0.77
N GLU A 136 9.60 21.86 -0.20
CA GLU A 136 10.76 21.34 -0.94
C GLU A 136 10.40 20.23 -1.95
N ASN A 137 9.22 19.65 -1.87
CA ASN A 137 8.70 18.66 -2.82
C ASN A 137 8.05 19.29 -4.04
N GLU A 138 7.65 20.56 -3.95
CA GLU A 138 6.93 21.23 -5.02
C GLU A 138 7.77 21.31 -6.30
N GLY A 139 7.14 21.02 -7.43
CA GLY A 139 7.78 20.96 -8.74
C GLY A 139 8.61 19.71 -9.02
N LYS A 140 8.61 18.70 -8.13
CA LYS A 140 9.32 17.45 -8.31
C LYS A 140 8.38 16.29 -8.64
N VAL A 141 8.92 15.30 -9.35
CA VAL A 141 8.24 14.07 -9.71
C VAL A 141 8.53 13.00 -8.67
N PHE A 142 7.47 12.28 -8.28
CA PHE A 142 7.53 11.18 -7.31
C PHE A 142 6.59 10.05 -7.70
N LEU A 143 6.87 8.87 -7.16
CA LEU A 143 5.91 7.77 -7.11
C LEU A 143 4.88 8.02 -6.00
N TYR A 144 3.62 7.74 -6.31
CA TYR A 144 2.52 7.82 -5.35
C TYR A 144 1.75 6.52 -5.29
N LYS A 145 1.70 5.93 -4.08
CA LYS A 145 0.88 4.76 -3.76
C LYS A 145 -0.47 5.22 -3.24
N TYR A 146 -1.56 4.77 -3.86
CA TYR A 146 -2.93 5.13 -3.46
C TYR A 146 -3.87 3.93 -3.57
N GLY A 147 -5.03 4.04 -2.91
CA GLY A 147 -6.02 2.98 -2.85
C GLY A 147 -7.20 3.20 -3.79
N LYS A 148 -8.15 2.26 -3.75
CA LYS A 148 -9.35 2.22 -4.60
C LYS A 148 -10.17 3.52 -4.57
N LYS A 149 -10.31 4.19 -3.42
CA LYS A 149 -11.10 5.43 -3.32
C LYS A 149 -10.56 6.57 -4.18
N ILE A 150 -9.23 6.69 -4.30
CA ILE A 150 -8.62 7.70 -5.17
C ILE A 150 -8.72 7.23 -6.63
N PHE A 151 -8.50 5.94 -6.90
CA PHE A 151 -8.64 5.39 -8.25
C PHE A 151 -10.07 5.53 -8.78
N GLN A 152 -11.08 5.37 -7.94
CA GLN A 152 -12.47 5.60 -8.31
C GLN A 152 -12.69 7.03 -8.82
N LYS A 153 -12.13 8.05 -8.16
CA LYS A 153 -12.20 9.43 -8.62
C LYS A 153 -11.52 9.67 -9.98
N ILE A 154 -10.44 8.92 -10.26
CA ILE A 154 -9.81 8.91 -11.58
C ILE A 154 -10.76 8.29 -12.63
N GLN A 155 -11.40 7.19 -12.29
CA GLN A 155 -12.36 6.52 -13.17
C GLN A 155 -13.59 7.39 -13.44
N ASP A 156 -14.13 8.03 -12.39
CA ASP A 156 -15.29 8.92 -12.52
C ASP A 156 -14.97 10.11 -13.44
N LEU A 157 -13.75 10.64 -13.41
CA LEU A 157 -13.32 11.72 -14.27
C LEU A 157 -13.13 11.27 -15.74
N ILE A 158 -12.61 10.05 -15.95
CA ILE A 158 -12.41 9.48 -17.31
C ILE A 158 -13.74 9.05 -17.91
N ASN A 159 -14.62 8.47 -17.11
CA ASN A 159 -15.91 7.95 -17.52
C ASN A 159 -17.01 8.55 -16.62
N PRO A 160 -17.38 9.81 -16.83
CA PRO A 160 -18.41 10.46 -16.04
C PRO A 160 -19.76 9.76 -16.20
N GLU A 161 -20.51 9.69 -15.10
CA GLU A 161 -21.83 9.05 -15.05
C GLU A 161 -22.91 9.92 -15.71
N PHE A 162 -22.75 11.26 -15.65
CA PHE A 162 -23.74 12.20 -16.13
C PHE A 162 -23.40 12.75 -17.53
N GLN A 163 -24.44 12.94 -18.37
CA GLN A 163 -24.27 13.36 -19.78
C GLN A 163 -23.80 14.82 -19.94
N ASP A 164 -23.93 15.65 -18.92
CA ASP A 164 -23.47 17.03 -18.89
C ASP A 164 -21.99 17.19 -18.50
N GLU A 165 -21.38 16.13 -18.00
CA GLU A 165 -19.97 16.07 -17.66
C GLU A 165 -19.13 15.68 -18.90
N GLN A 166 -17.99 16.32 -19.04
CA GLN A 166 -17.05 16.02 -20.13
C GLN A 166 -15.95 15.07 -19.62
N PRO A 167 -15.68 13.96 -20.32
CA PRO A 167 -14.56 13.07 -20.00
C PRO A 167 -13.23 13.83 -20.00
N VAL A 168 -12.44 13.65 -18.96
CA VAL A 168 -11.09 14.23 -18.85
C VAL A 168 -10.09 13.16 -18.54
N ASN A 169 -8.97 13.13 -19.27
CA ASN A 169 -7.83 12.28 -18.92
C ASN A 169 -6.95 12.98 -17.88
N PRO A 170 -6.97 12.59 -16.59
CA PRO A 170 -6.17 13.25 -15.56
C PRO A 170 -4.66 13.07 -15.73
N PHE A 171 -4.23 12.14 -16.56
CA PHE A 171 -2.82 11.85 -16.86
C PHE A 171 -2.26 12.69 -18.02
N ASP A 172 -3.06 13.51 -18.64
CA ASP A 172 -2.62 14.35 -19.76
C ASP A 172 -1.88 15.60 -19.25
N LEU A 173 -0.70 15.89 -19.81
CA LEU A 173 0.13 17.03 -19.40
C LEU A 173 -0.51 18.37 -19.73
N TRP A 174 -1.22 18.46 -20.86
CA TRP A 174 -1.80 19.71 -21.40
C TRP A 174 -3.27 19.90 -21.02
N LYS A 175 -4.04 18.81 -21.01
CA LYS A 175 -5.51 18.85 -20.82
C LYS A 175 -6.00 18.12 -19.58
N GLY A 176 -5.10 17.57 -18.78
CA GLY A 176 -5.46 16.89 -17.56
C GLY A 176 -5.84 17.87 -16.44
N ALA A 177 -6.07 17.36 -15.25
CA ALA A 177 -6.53 18.14 -14.10
C ALA A 177 -5.68 17.90 -12.85
N ASN A 178 -5.46 18.95 -12.06
CA ASN A 178 -4.81 18.80 -10.77
C ASN A 178 -5.75 18.09 -9.79
N PHE A 179 -5.18 17.25 -8.94
CA PHE A 179 -5.92 16.55 -7.90
C PHE A 179 -5.67 17.20 -6.55
N ARG A 180 -6.71 17.77 -5.96
CA ARG A 180 -6.70 18.29 -4.60
C ARG A 180 -6.88 17.15 -3.63
N LEU A 181 -5.79 16.64 -3.10
CA LEU A 181 -5.80 15.59 -2.10
C LEU A 181 -6.17 16.20 -0.75
N LYS A 182 -7.33 15.83 -0.23
CA LYS A 182 -7.84 16.22 1.09
C LYS A 182 -7.99 14.98 1.95
N ILE A 183 -7.21 14.92 3.02
CA ILE A 183 -7.22 13.81 3.97
C ILE A 183 -7.92 14.27 5.22
N ARG A 184 -8.82 13.46 5.74
CA ARG A 184 -9.42 13.65 7.05
C ARG A 184 -9.54 12.32 7.79
N GLN A 185 -9.64 12.38 9.10
CA GLN A 185 -9.91 11.21 9.91
C GLN A 185 -11.40 11.09 10.16
N VAL A 186 -11.94 9.90 9.87
CA VAL A 186 -13.35 9.56 10.14
C VAL A 186 -13.33 8.22 10.87
N GLU A 187 -13.90 8.19 12.09
CA GLU A 187 -13.95 6.98 12.92
C GLU A 187 -12.59 6.28 13.10
N GLY A 188 -11.52 7.06 13.24
CA GLY A 188 -10.15 6.53 13.38
C GLY A 188 -9.45 6.15 12.07
N TYR A 189 -10.12 6.21 10.92
CA TYR A 189 -9.57 5.84 9.62
C TYR A 189 -9.33 7.06 8.72
N ARG A 190 -8.27 7.00 7.92
CA ARG A 190 -8.02 8.00 6.87
C ARG A 190 -9.10 7.93 5.80
N ASN A 191 -9.68 9.07 5.47
CA ASN A 191 -10.69 9.21 4.43
C ASN A 191 -10.29 10.28 3.42
N TYR A 192 -10.58 10.03 2.14
CA TYR A 192 -10.24 10.86 0.98
C TYR A 192 -11.49 11.37 0.25
N ASP A 193 -12.68 11.27 0.88
CA ASP A 193 -13.97 11.58 0.27
C ASP A 193 -14.07 13.02 -0.25
N LYS A 194 -13.39 13.95 0.44
CA LYS A 194 -13.36 15.39 0.07
C LYS A 194 -12.30 15.73 -0.98
N SER A 195 -11.50 14.74 -1.41
CA SER A 195 -10.57 14.97 -2.50
C SER A 195 -11.31 15.06 -3.82
N GLU A 196 -10.82 15.94 -4.72
CA GLU A 196 -11.49 16.25 -5.98
C GLU A 196 -10.48 16.66 -7.04
N PHE A 197 -10.84 16.53 -8.31
CA PHE A 197 -10.07 17.11 -9.40
C PHE A 197 -10.48 18.57 -9.62
N ASP A 198 -9.51 19.38 -10.00
CA ASP A 198 -9.73 20.75 -10.48
C ASP A 198 -10.26 20.74 -11.90
N MET A 199 -10.60 21.91 -12.41
CA MET A 199 -10.85 22.10 -13.85
C MET A 199 -9.59 21.75 -14.65
N PRO A 200 -9.75 21.19 -15.86
CA PRO A 200 -8.63 20.88 -16.75
C PRO A 200 -7.74 22.10 -16.96
N SER A 201 -6.44 21.88 -16.89
CA SER A 201 -5.44 22.92 -17.08
C SER A 201 -4.13 22.32 -17.58
N GLU A 202 -3.33 23.10 -18.28
CA GLU A 202 -1.96 22.75 -18.63
C GLU A 202 -1.04 22.86 -17.41
N ILE A 203 -0.01 22.01 -17.35
CA ILE A 203 1.10 22.19 -16.40
C ILE A 203 1.95 23.37 -16.87
N GLU A 204 2.23 24.31 -15.97
CA GLU A 204 3.00 25.50 -16.29
C GLU A 204 4.46 25.18 -16.68
N GLY A 205 5.01 25.95 -17.64
CA GLY A 205 6.43 25.91 -18.00
C GLY A 205 6.73 25.59 -19.46
N GLY A 206 5.72 25.31 -20.27
CA GLY A 206 5.87 25.01 -21.69
C GLY A 206 6.46 23.65 -22.01
N ASP A 207 6.57 23.30 -23.30
CA ASP A 207 6.91 21.95 -23.76
C ASP A 207 8.28 21.45 -23.27
N GLU A 208 9.28 22.30 -23.13
CA GLU A 208 10.61 21.91 -22.62
C GLU A 208 10.51 21.40 -21.16
N ARG A 209 9.75 22.11 -20.33
CA ARG A 209 9.52 21.71 -18.94
C ARG A 209 8.69 20.44 -18.85
N LEU A 210 7.69 20.30 -19.71
CA LEU A 210 6.85 19.07 -19.77
C LEU A 210 7.68 17.85 -20.17
N GLU A 211 8.60 18.01 -21.11
CA GLU A 211 9.54 16.95 -21.52
C GLU A 211 10.49 16.55 -20.39
N GLU A 212 11.02 17.52 -19.63
CA GLU A 212 11.86 17.23 -18.44
C GLU A 212 11.07 16.45 -17.38
N ILE A 213 9.83 16.88 -17.08
CA ILE A 213 8.95 16.20 -16.13
C ILE A 213 8.72 14.75 -16.58
N TRP A 214 8.33 14.54 -17.83
CA TRP A 214 8.08 13.21 -18.38
C TRP A 214 9.32 12.31 -18.36
N LYS A 215 10.49 12.85 -18.68
CA LYS A 215 11.76 12.08 -18.61
C LYS A 215 12.22 11.77 -17.18
N SER A 216 11.74 12.50 -16.19
CA SER A 216 12.06 12.29 -14.77
C SER A 216 11.14 11.29 -14.10
N GLU A 217 10.16 10.72 -14.81
CA GLU A 217 9.28 9.70 -14.28
C GLU A 217 10.01 8.40 -13.92
N HIS A 218 9.55 7.76 -12.87
CA HIS A 218 10.08 6.48 -12.40
C HIS A 218 9.38 5.33 -13.12
N SER A 219 10.10 4.23 -13.36
CA SER A 219 9.52 3.02 -13.95
C SER A 219 8.44 2.43 -13.04
N LEU A 220 7.29 2.13 -13.63
CA LEU A 220 6.19 1.44 -12.96
C LEU A 220 6.28 -0.08 -13.13
N LYS A 221 6.97 -0.55 -14.18
CA LYS A 221 7.16 -1.98 -14.46
C LYS A 221 7.87 -2.71 -13.33
N GLU A 222 8.75 -2.04 -12.59
CA GLU A 222 9.47 -2.61 -11.45
C GLU A 222 8.54 -3.16 -10.35
N PHE A 223 7.33 -2.59 -10.22
CA PHE A 223 6.36 -3.07 -9.23
C PHE A 223 5.71 -4.40 -9.57
N ILE A 224 5.67 -4.74 -10.87
CA ILE A 224 5.05 -5.94 -11.41
C ILE A 224 6.07 -6.89 -12.04
N ASP A 225 7.36 -6.59 -11.95
CA ASP A 225 8.43 -7.49 -12.41
C ASP A 225 8.43 -8.77 -11.55
N PRO A 226 8.32 -9.96 -12.17
CA PRO A 226 8.31 -11.24 -11.45
C PRO A 226 9.50 -11.44 -10.51
N SER A 227 10.65 -10.84 -10.81
CA SER A 227 11.87 -10.94 -9.98
C SER A 227 11.73 -10.25 -8.63
N THR A 228 10.78 -9.32 -8.48
CA THR A 228 10.52 -8.58 -7.23
C THR A 228 9.54 -9.31 -6.29
N PHE A 229 9.03 -10.45 -6.70
CA PHE A 229 8.11 -11.28 -5.90
C PHE A 229 8.86 -12.46 -5.31
N LYS A 230 8.50 -12.81 -4.07
CA LYS A 230 8.95 -14.05 -3.45
C LYS A 230 8.30 -15.25 -4.14
N SER A 231 8.98 -16.37 -4.15
CA SER A 231 8.43 -17.60 -4.70
C SER A 231 7.24 -18.11 -3.86
N TYR A 232 6.39 -18.93 -4.48
CA TYR A 232 5.26 -19.56 -3.79
C TYR A 232 5.70 -20.29 -2.51
N SER A 233 6.80 -21.06 -2.57
CA SER A 233 7.31 -21.82 -1.43
C SER A 233 7.80 -20.94 -0.28
N GLU A 234 8.43 -19.81 -0.57
CA GLU A 234 8.85 -18.84 0.47
C GLU A 234 7.65 -18.19 1.14
N LEU A 235 6.65 -17.81 0.33
CA LEU A 235 5.40 -17.22 0.84
C LEU A 235 4.60 -18.23 1.67
N GLU A 236 4.53 -19.49 1.25
CA GLU A 236 3.88 -20.58 1.98
C GLU A 236 4.58 -20.85 3.31
N ALA A 237 5.89 -20.95 3.32
CA ALA A 237 6.67 -21.13 4.55
C ALA A 237 6.48 -19.96 5.53
N LYS A 238 6.46 -18.71 5.02
CA LYS A 238 6.14 -17.53 5.85
C LYS A 238 4.71 -17.59 6.37
N LEU A 239 3.74 -18.00 5.55
CA LEU A 239 2.34 -18.14 5.93
C LEU A 239 2.18 -19.15 7.09
N HIS A 240 2.77 -20.34 6.97
CA HIS A 240 2.72 -21.37 8.00
C HIS A 240 3.34 -20.87 9.31
N ARG A 241 4.51 -20.21 9.25
CA ARG A 241 5.15 -19.62 10.44
C ARG A 241 4.25 -18.58 11.11
N VAL A 242 3.67 -17.67 10.33
CA VAL A 242 2.81 -16.58 10.86
C VAL A 242 1.53 -17.13 11.47
N LEU A 243 0.96 -18.18 10.91
CA LEU A 243 -0.26 -18.80 11.42
C LEU A 243 -0.01 -19.81 12.57
N GLY A 244 1.26 -20.09 12.89
CA GLY A 244 1.59 -21.12 13.88
C GLY A 244 1.18 -22.52 13.44
N ILE A 245 1.08 -22.77 12.12
CA ILE A 245 0.88 -24.09 11.57
C ILE A 245 2.25 -24.76 11.60
N GLU A 246 2.50 -25.60 12.60
CA GLU A 246 3.77 -26.31 12.72
C GLU A 246 3.96 -27.25 11.54
N ASP A 247 4.88 -26.92 10.65
CA ASP A 247 5.60 -27.97 9.95
C ASP A 247 6.50 -28.63 10.98
N ALA A 248 6.25 -29.89 11.24
CA ALA A 248 7.08 -30.72 12.11
C ALA A 248 8.50 -30.86 11.53
N GLY A 249 9.32 -29.81 11.64
CA GLY A 249 10.72 -29.85 11.28
C GLY A 249 11.27 -28.56 10.69
N ARG A 250 11.57 -27.58 11.51
CA ARG A 250 12.86 -26.86 11.55
C ARG A 250 12.81 -25.59 12.42
N GLY A 251 13.87 -25.46 13.20
CA GLY A 251 14.04 -24.52 14.28
C GLY A 251 13.98 -23.04 13.91
N THR A 252 13.57 -22.31 14.90
CA THR A 252 13.55 -20.87 15.09
C THR A 252 14.84 -20.15 14.67
N SER A 253 14.71 -19.08 13.90
CA SER A 253 15.71 -18.02 13.88
C SER A 253 15.05 -16.63 13.69
N ASN A 254 15.53 -15.70 14.51
CA ASN A 254 15.24 -14.30 14.66
C ASN A 254 15.05 -13.53 13.33
N ALA A 255 13.80 -13.36 12.89
CA ALA A 255 13.46 -12.47 11.78
C ALA A 255 12.16 -11.69 12.09
N MET A 256 11.95 -11.33 13.37
CA MET A 256 10.66 -10.76 13.79
C MET A 256 10.53 -9.25 13.66
N GLU A 257 11.63 -8.51 13.41
CA GLU A 257 11.58 -7.05 13.49
C GLU A 257 11.67 -6.30 12.14
N GLU A 258 12.03 -6.97 11.06
CA GLU A 258 12.26 -6.29 9.78
C GLU A 258 11.01 -6.01 8.94
N ASP A 259 9.93 -6.78 9.09
CA ASP A 259 8.79 -6.77 8.18
C ASP A 259 7.77 -5.62 8.38
N VAL A 260 7.74 -5.00 9.56
CA VAL A 260 6.70 -3.99 9.88
C VAL A 260 6.97 -2.62 9.24
N GLN A 261 8.22 -2.34 8.89
CA GLN A 261 8.64 -1.01 8.41
C GLN A 261 8.59 -0.85 6.89
N GLU A 262 8.58 -1.95 6.12
CA GLU A 262 8.70 -1.90 4.65
C GLU A 262 7.49 -1.27 3.95
N TYR A 263 6.29 -1.43 4.50
CA TYR A 263 5.06 -1.02 3.84
C TYR A 263 4.33 0.16 4.49
N GLY A 264 4.96 0.84 5.47
CA GLY A 264 4.37 2.01 6.13
C GLY A 264 3.06 1.72 6.87
N TYR A 265 2.86 0.46 7.29
CA TYR A 265 1.72 0.05 8.08
C TYR A 265 1.96 0.41 9.55
N THR A 266 1.27 1.40 10.04
CA THR A 266 1.15 1.64 11.49
C THR A 266 -0.01 0.78 12.00
N PRO A 267 0.24 -0.24 12.82
CA PRO A 267 -0.83 -0.99 13.46
C PRO A 267 -1.54 -0.06 14.44
N GLN A 268 -2.78 0.30 14.14
CA GLN A 268 -3.66 0.82 15.18
C GLN A 268 -4.05 -0.38 16.05
N SER A 269 -3.54 -0.37 17.28
CA SER A 269 -4.01 -1.25 18.33
C SER A 269 -5.51 -1.04 18.50
N GLN A 270 -6.30 -2.04 18.15
CA GLN A 270 -7.69 -2.09 18.61
C GLN A 270 -7.65 -2.22 20.14
N PRO A 271 -8.36 -1.39 20.88
CA PRO A 271 -8.57 -1.65 22.29
C PRO A 271 -9.34 -2.98 22.41
N ALA A 272 -8.83 -3.86 23.23
CA ALA A 272 -9.53 -5.09 23.62
C ALA A 272 -10.88 -4.72 24.21
N PRO A 273 -11.97 -5.42 23.87
CA PRO A 273 -13.25 -5.18 24.51
C PRO A 273 -13.13 -5.60 25.97
N ASP A 274 -13.32 -4.65 26.86
CA ASP A 274 -13.50 -4.90 28.30
C ASP A 274 -14.68 -5.85 28.49
N ARG A 275 -14.40 -7.00 29.08
CA ARG A 275 -15.42 -7.90 29.62
C ARG A 275 -15.96 -7.29 30.89
N GLU A 276 -17.03 -6.54 30.80
CA GLU A 276 -17.89 -6.28 31.94
C GLU A 276 -19.15 -7.14 31.86
N THR A 277 -19.41 -7.73 32.98
CA THR A 277 -20.46 -8.69 33.38
C THR A 277 -21.86 -8.24 33.00
N ALA A 278 -22.61 -9.19 32.45
CA ALA A 278 -24.02 -9.06 32.10
C ALA A 278 -24.93 -8.95 33.33
N GLU A 279 -25.88 -8.02 33.30
CA GLU A 279 -27.17 -8.09 33.97
C GLU A 279 -28.31 -7.87 32.97
N PRO A 280 -29.52 -8.43 33.22
CA PRO A 280 -30.44 -8.75 32.13
C PRO A 280 -31.42 -7.61 31.76
N ALA A 281 -31.82 -7.70 30.51
CA ALA A 281 -32.65 -6.80 29.74
C ALA A 281 -34.02 -6.43 30.34
N GLN A 282 -34.42 -5.19 30.08
CA GLN A 282 -35.85 -4.76 30.01
C GLN A 282 -36.13 -4.22 28.61
N ASP A 283 -37.22 -4.72 28.04
CA ASP A 283 -37.82 -4.33 26.78
C ASP A 283 -38.11 -2.82 26.66
N LEU A 284 -37.69 -2.18 25.57
CA LEU A 284 -38.32 -0.96 25.04
C LEU A 284 -38.26 -0.96 23.48
N PRO A 285 -39.22 -0.28 22.81
CA PRO A 285 -39.67 -0.62 21.47
C PRO A 285 -38.76 -0.07 20.34
N VAL A 286 -38.78 -0.85 19.26
CA VAL A 286 -38.13 -0.62 17.96
C VAL A 286 -38.58 0.73 17.38
N ALA A 287 -37.64 1.63 17.15
CA ALA A 287 -37.81 2.76 16.22
C ALA A 287 -37.02 2.42 14.94
N GLU A 288 -37.74 2.29 13.85
CA GLU A 288 -37.17 2.13 12.50
C GLU A 288 -36.31 3.35 12.16
N ASN A 289 -35.06 3.10 11.83
CA ASN A 289 -34.18 4.11 11.25
C ASN A 289 -33.74 3.61 9.87
N PRO A 290 -34.23 4.25 8.78
CA PRO A 290 -33.79 3.91 7.45
C PRO A 290 -32.56 4.75 7.12
N ASN A 291 -31.36 4.22 7.30
CA ASN A 291 -30.16 4.55 6.53
C ASN A 291 -28.92 3.87 7.10
N VAL A 292 -28.82 2.56 6.94
CA VAL A 292 -27.53 1.88 6.97
C VAL A 292 -27.03 1.90 5.54
N SER A 293 -26.19 2.88 5.23
CA SER A 293 -25.40 2.82 3.99
C SER A 293 -24.48 1.62 4.10
N GLU A 294 -24.78 0.60 3.34
CA GLU A 294 -23.97 -0.59 3.14
C GLU A 294 -22.53 -0.17 2.85
N ALA A 295 -21.62 -0.56 3.75
CA ALA A 295 -20.21 -0.59 3.45
C ALA A 295 -20.06 -1.52 2.25
N SER A 296 -19.74 -0.96 1.08
CA SER A 296 -19.55 -1.72 -0.15
C SER A 296 -18.46 -2.76 0.09
N THR A 297 -18.89 -3.98 0.39
CA THR A 297 -18.08 -5.18 0.26
C THR A 297 -17.62 -5.22 -1.18
N ASP A 298 -16.32 -5.32 -1.37
CA ASP A 298 -15.69 -5.33 -2.67
C ASP A 298 -16.09 -6.62 -3.40
N ASP A 299 -17.20 -6.60 -4.15
CA ASP A 299 -17.74 -7.75 -4.90
C ASP A 299 -16.70 -8.38 -5.83
N ALA A 300 -15.75 -7.59 -6.33
CA ALA A 300 -14.66 -8.07 -7.18
C ALA A 300 -13.74 -9.09 -6.48
N ASP A 301 -13.52 -8.95 -5.17
CA ASP A 301 -12.72 -9.90 -4.41
C ASP A 301 -13.50 -11.17 -4.07
N LEU A 302 -14.81 -11.06 -3.84
CA LEU A 302 -15.68 -12.22 -3.65
C LEU A 302 -15.84 -13.03 -4.94
N ASP A 303 -15.95 -12.36 -6.08
CA ASP A 303 -15.97 -13.01 -7.39
C ASP A 303 -14.64 -13.70 -7.73
N TYR A 304 -13.50 -13.15 -7.27
CA TYR A 304 -12.22 -13.82 -7.39
C TYR A 304 -12.19 -15.15 -6.63
N PHE A 305 -12.66 -15.20 -5.38
CA PHE A 305 -12.73 -16.44 -4.61
C PHE A 305 -13.69 -17.45 -5.22
N LYS A 306 -14.84 -17.02 -5.75
CA LYS A 306 -15.76 -17.89 -6.49
C LYS A 306 -15.09 -18.50 -7.72
N LYS A 307 -14.43 -17.68 -8.53
CA LYS A 307 -13.76 -18.11 -9.75
C LYS A 307 -12.60 -19.06 -9.50
N LEU A 308 -11.86 -18.85 -8.39
CA LEU A 308 -10.80 -19.76 -7.98
C LEU A 308 -11.35 -21.13 -7.53
N ALA A 309 -12.52 -21.12 -6.88
CA ALA A 309 -13.20 -22.34 -6.46
C ALA A 309 -13.78 -23.17 -7.61
N GLU A 310 -14.15 -22.54 -8.71
CA GLU A 310 -14.67 -23.21 -9.93
C GLU A 310 -13.55 -23.82 -10.79
N THR A 311 -12.29 -23.42 -10.56
CA THR A 311 -11.13 -23.89 -11.34
C THR A 311 -10.23 -24.88 -10.57
N ALA A 312 -10.56 -25.20 -9.31
CA ALA A 312 -9.88 -26.18 -8.47
C ALA A 312 -10.65 -27.51 -8.43
#